data_07a3ad6950882d582e3064d579d93854
#
_entry.id   07a3ad6950882d582e3064d579d93854
#
_cell.length_a   1.000
_cell.length_b   1.000
_cell.length_c   1.000
_cell.angle_alpha   90.00
_cell.angle_beta   90.00
_cell.angle_gamma   90.00
#
_symmetry.space_group_name_H-M   'P 1'
#
loop_
_entity.id
_entity.type
_entity.pdbx_description
1 polymer ?
#
loop_
_entity_poly.entity_id
_entity_poly.type
_entity_poly.pdbx_seq_one_letter_code
_entity_poly.pdbx_strand_id
1 'polypeptide(L)'
;MLLRNRVSRIYYLRKFFDYPISLKPETFINMGLARTMKAGFGYLQSCIFKKEEDSLENFYINRFGRPLYEMFFEDYTEKLWGVNPSNISADWGAQRVKGLSLTKAVLNVLTKPFKKKEEVETSLIEQFYYPKKGPGQLWEALAQEVEALGGKILKNNCVKTISVRNKQIHSVGVETPDGFHEYKADYYISTMPVKDLVDGMGEQAPKIVTEIASQLPYRDFITVGLLVDKLLLENKTKYNTLNN
;
A
#
# COMPACT_ATOMS: atom_id res chain seq x y z
N MET A 1 2.31 22.85 6.61
CA MET A 1 1.52 21.59 6.59
C MET A 1 0.04 21.94 6.56
N LEU A 2 -0.75 21.19 5.81
CA LEU A 2 -2.20 21.32 5.71
C LEU A 2 -2.82 20.08 6.36
N LEU A 3 -3.82 20.26 7.23
CA LEU A 3 -4.62 19.15 7.73
C LEU A 3 -5.66 18.79 6.66
N ARG A 4 -5.66 17.55 6.20
CA ARG A 4 -6.56 17.05 5.16
C ARG A 4 -7.39 15.89 5.66
N ASN A 5 -8.66 15.88 5.30
CA ASN A 5 -9.53 14.73 5.51
C ASN A 5 -9.25 13.68 4.45
N ARG A 6 -9.07 12.44 4.88
CA ARG A 6 -8.93 11.32 3.96
C ARG A 6 -10.27 10.99 3.32
N VAL A 7 -10.28 10.93 2.00
CA VAL A 7 -11.42 10.42 1.24
C VAL A 7 -10.91 9.31 0.34
N SER A 8 -11.26 8.08 0.68
CA SER A 8 -10.96 6.90 -0.14
C SER A 8 -12.25 6.24 -0.55
N ARG A 9 -12.36 5.85 -1.81
CA ARG A 9 -13.58 5.26 -2.38
C ARG A 9 -13.26 4.13 -3.32
N ILE A 10 -14.19 3.16 -3.38
CA ILE A 10 -14.22 2.11 -4.39
C ILE A 10 -15.32 2.46 -5.38
N TYR A 11 -15.02 2.45 -6.67
CA TYR A 11 -16.01 2.59 -7.73
C TYR A 11 -16.40 1.20 -8.22
N TYR A 12 -17.63 0.79 -7.91
CA TYR A 12 -18.17 -0.53 -8.23
C TYR A 12 -19.67 -0.41 -8.60
N LEU A 13 -20.15 -1.17 -9.55
CA LEU A 13 -21.54 -1.10 -10.04
C LEU A 13 -21.96 0.32 -10.47
N ARG A 14 -21.04 1.10 -11.02
CA ARG A 14 -21.24 2.53 -11.37
C ARG A 14 -21.63 3.42 -10.19
N LYS A 15 -21.27 3.02 -8.96
CA LYS A 15 -21.53 3.75 -7.73
C LYS A 15 -20.25 3.81 -6.88
N PHE A 16 -20.18 4.82 -6.02
CA PHE A 16 -19.09 4.95 -5.09
C PHE A 16 -19.43 4.31 -3.74
N PHE A 17 -18.47 3.55 -3.22
CA PHE A 17 -18.50 2.99 -1.87
C PHE A 17 -17.35 3.58 -1.07
N ASP A 18 -17.56 3.80 0.23
CA ASP A 18 -16.48 4.24 1.12
C ASP A 18 -15.41 3.14 1.27
N TYR A 19 -14.15 3.54 1.43
CA TYR A 19 -13.08 2.63 1.78
C TYR A 19 -12.38 3.10 3.08
N PRO A 20 -12.30 2.29 4.11
CA PRO A 20 -12.91 0.95 4.25
C PRO A 20 -14.43 0.98 4.11
N ILE A 21 -15.00 -0.17 3.69
CA ILE A 21 -16.44 -0.30 3.52
C ILE A 21 -17.13 -0.02 4.85
N SER A 22 -18.03 0.95 4.85
CA SER A 22 -18.80 1.35 6.02
C SER A 22 -20.21 0.75 5.97
N LEU A 23 -20.75 0.41 7.17
CA LEU A 23 -22.12 -0.09 7.29
C LEU A 23 -23.14 1.06 7.32
N LYS A 24 -23.04 1.96 6.34
CA LYS A 24 -24.01 3.07 6.17
C LYS A 24 -25.19 2.62 5.32
N PRO A 25 -26.37 3.26 5.47
CA PRO A 25 -27.53 2.95 4.62
C PRO A 25 -27.20 3.04 3.14
N GLU A 26 -26.38 4.01 2.72
CA GLU A 26 -25.97 4.20 1.32
C GLU A 26 -25.25 2.99 0.76
N THR A 27 -24.44 2.29 1.56
CA THR A 27 -23.74 1.07 1.14
C THR A 27 -24.72 -0.02 0.78
N PHE A 28 -25.76 -0.24 1.57
CA PHE A 28 -26.79 -1.25 1.34
C PHE A 28 -27.68 -0.88 0.15
N ILE A 29 -28.05 0.39 0.00
CA ILE A 29 -28.81 0.91 -1.15
C ILE A 29 -27.99 0.72 -2.43
N ASN A 30 -26.70 1.02 -2.39
CA ASN A 30 -25.81 0.89 -3.55
C ASN A 30 -25.58 -0.57 -3.95
N MET A 31 -25.48 -1.49 -3.00
CA MET A 31 -25.38 -2.93 -3.25
C MET A 31 -26.68 -3.54 -3.79
N GLY A 32 -27.83 -3.03 -3.31
CA GLY A 32 -29.14 -3.61 -3.53
C GLY A 32 -29.43 -4.81 -2.65
N LEU A 33 -30.73 -5.11 -2.47
CA LEU A 33 -31.22 -6.09 -1.49
C LEU A 33 -30.61 -7.50 -1.69
N ALA A 34 -30.64 -7.99 -2.92
CA ALA A 34 -30.18 -9.36 -3.22
C ALA A 34 -28.69 -9.57 -2.87
N ARG A 35 -27.83 -8.61 -3.23
CA ARG A 35 -26.38 -8.68 -2.89
C ARG A 35 -26.14 -8.50 -1.41
N THR A 36 -26.89 -7.62 -0.75
CA THR A 36 -26.82 -7.42 0.70
C THR A 36 -27.17 -8.71 1.46
N MET A 37 -28.24 -9.41 1.05
CA MET A 37 -28.61 -10.68 1.64
C MET A 37 -27.54 -11.75 1.38
N LYS A 38 -27.06 -11.89 0.13
CA LYS A 38 -25.97 -12.81 -0.22
C LYS A 38 -24.72 -12.55 0.64
N ALA A 39 -24.36 -11.28 0.83
CA ALA A 39 -23.24 -10.88 1.67
C ALA A 39 -23.44 -11.24 3.14
N GLY A 40 -24.63 -11.00 3.68
CA GLY A 40 -25.00 -11.37 5.05
C GLY A 40 -24.91 -12.87 5.29
N PHE A 41 -25.50 -13.69 4.42
CA PHE A 41 -25.41 -15.15 4.51
C PHE A 41 -23.96 -15.66 4.40
N GLY A 42 -23.20 -15.14 3.42
CA GLY A 42 -21.80 -15.51 3.24
C GLY A 42 -20.94 -15.14 4.45
N TYR A 43 -21.23 -14.02 5.09
CA TYR A 43 -20.57 -13.61 6.33
C TYR A 43 -20.91 -14.56 7.48
N LEU A 44 -22.18 -14.90 7.70
CA LEU A 44 -22.59 -15.85 8.72
C LEU A 44 -21.94 -17.23 8.50
N GLN A 45 -21.91 -17.69 7.25
CA GLN A 45 -21.21 -18.93 6.90
C GLN A 45 -19.73 -18.86 7.27
N SER A 46 -19.04 -17.75 7.00
CA SER A 46 -17.61 -17.61 7.33
C SER A 46 -17.36 -17.48 8.85
N CYS A 47 -18.35 -17.09 9.64
CA CYS A 47 -18.25 -17.09 11.10
C CYS A 47 -18.26 -18.51 11.67
N ILE A 48 -19.02 -19.42 11.03
CA ILE A 48 -19.19 -20.81 11.49
C ILE A 48 -18.10 -21.71 10.90
N PHE A 49 -17.86 -21.60 9.60
CA PHE A 49 -16.93 -22.45 8.85
C PHE A 49 -15.68 -21.66 8.48
N LYS A 50 -14.70 -21.62 9.40
CA LYS A 50 -13.41 -21.00 9.16
C LYS A 50 -12.55 -21.88 8.26
N LYS A 51 -11.85 -21.24 7.32
CA LYS A 51 -10.82 -21.86 6.49
C LYS A 51 -9.45 -21.68 7.13
N GLU A 52 -8.50 -22.54 6.77
CA GLU A 52 -7.10 -22.30 7.06
C GLU A 52 -6.63 -21.01 6.37
N GLU A 53 -5.92 -20.13 7.10
CA GLU A 53 -5.45 -18.85 6.59
C GLU A 53 -4.06 -19.02 5.93
N ASP A 54 -3.98 -19.87 4.91
CA ASP A 54 -2.80 -20.12 4.10
C ASP A 54 -2.58 -19.04 3.00
N SER A 55 -3.65 -18.38 2.62
CA SER A 55 -3.66 -17.39 1.52
C SER A 55 -4.41 -16.12 1.91
N LEU A 56 -4.12 -15.04 1.17
CA LEU A 56 -4.82 -13.77 1.31
C LEU A 56 -6.32 -13.90 0.98
N GLU A 57 -6.69 -14.78 0.04
CA GLU A 57 -8.08 -15.11 -0.25
C GLU A 57 -8.78 -15.64 1.01
N ASN A 58 -8.25 -16.70 1.62
CA ASN A 58 -8.84 -17.32 2.80
C ASN A 58 -8.85 -16.37 4.00
N PHE A 59 -7.81 -15.54 4.14
CA PHE A 59 -7.76 -14.47 5.13
C PHE A 59 -8.94 -13.50 5.01
N TYR A 60 -9.26 -13.04 3.80
CA TYR A 60 -10.39 -12.12 3.57
C TYR A 60 -11.74 -12.84 3.70
N ILE A 61 -11.87 -14.06 3.16
CA ILE A 61 -13.12 -14.83 3.26
C ILE A 61 -13.49 -15.08 4.72
N ASN A 62 -12.53 -15.41 5.56
CA ASN A 62 -12.76 -15.63 6.99
C ASN A 62 -13.27 -14.39 7.72
N ARG A 63 -12.92 -13.20 7.24
CA ARG A 63 -13.28 -11.90 7.88
C ARG A 63 -14.52 -11.26 7.33
N PHE A 64 -14.77 -11.44 6.04
CA PHE A 64 -15.83 -10.71 5.33
C PHE A 64 -16.87 -11.62 4.67
N GLY A 65 -16.58 -12.91 4.56
CA GLY A 65 -17.37 -13.85 3.77
C GLY A 65 -17.02 -13.78 2.27
N ARG A 66 -17.20 -14.89 1.57
CA ARG A 66 -16.89 -15.00 0.13
C ARG A 66 -17.55 -13.91 -0.73
N PRO A 67 -18.85 -13.58 -0.57
CA PRO A 67 -19.49 -12.60 -1.45
C PRO A 67 -18.89 -11.19 -1.34
N LEU A 68 -18.48 -10.74 -0.13
CA LEU A 68 -17.83 -9.44 0.02
C LEU A 68 -16.39 -9.46 -0.48
N TYR A 69 -15.70 -10.59 -0.30
CA TYR A 69 -14.38 -10.80 -0.88
C TYR A 69 -14.40 -10.66 -2.41
N GLU A 70 -15.28 -11.39 -3.09
CA GLU A 70 -15.45 -11.34 -4.54
C GLU A 70 -15.82 -9.93 -5.05
N MET A 71 -16.68 -9.22 -4.33
CA MET A 71 -17.12 -7.89 -4.74
C MET A 71 -16.06 -6.79 -4.60
N PHE A 72 -15.23 -6.83 -3.56
CA PHE A 72 -14.43 -5.67 -3.16
C PHE A 72 -12.94 -5.92 -3.06
N PHE A 73 -12.49 -7.17 -2.99
CA PHE A 73 -11.09 -7.50 -2.74
C PHE A 73 -10.44 -8.31 -3.86
N GLU A 74 -11.12 -9.28 -4.44
CA GLU A 74 -10.55 -10.22 -5.40
C GLU A 74 -9.99 -9.51 -6.63
N ASP A 75 -10.87 -8.94 -7.47
CA ASP A 75 -10.49 -8.25 -8.69
C ASP A 75 -9.52 -7.08 -8.46
N TYR A 76 -9.73 -6.33 -7.37
CA TYR A 76 -8.86 -5.22 -7.03
C TYR A 76 -7.45 -5.69 -6.68
N THR A 77 -7.35 -6.73 -5.87
CA THR A 77 -6.06 -7.28 -5.44
C THR A 77 -5.32 -7.91 -6.61
N GLU A 78 -6.03 -8.68 -7.44
CA GLU A 78 -5.44 -9.30 -8.62
C GLU A 78 -4.94 -8.26 -9.63
N LYS A 79 -5.71 -7.20 -9.90
CA LYS A 79 -5.27 -6.09 -10.75
C LYS A 79 -4.06 -5.36 -10.18
N LEU A 80 -4.05 -5.13 -8.86
CA LEU A 80 -2.97 -4.42 -8.20
C LEU A 80 -1.66 -5.22 -8.21
N TRP A 81 -1.73 -6.51 -7.90
CA TRP A 81 -0.55 -7.37 -7.74
C TRP A 81 -0.22 -8.20 -9.00
N GLY A 82 -1.15 -8.36 -9.94
CA GLY A 82 -0.98 -9.21 -11.10
C GLY A 82 -0.94 -10.70 -10.76
N VAL A 83 -1.35 -11.04 -9.54
CA VAL A 83 -1.34 -12.41 -9.01
C VAL A 83 -2.66 -12.62 -8.28
N ASN A 84 -3.28 -13.80 -8.47
CA ASN A 84 -4.51 -14.13 -7.78
C ASN A 84 -4.28 -14.16 -6.26
N PRO A 85 -5.19 -13.61 -5.44
CA PRO A 85 -5.07 -13.59 -3.97
C PRO A 85 -4.87 -14.95 -3.31
N SER A 86 -5.28 -16.04 -3.96
CA SER A 86 -5.00 -17.40 -3.48
C SER A 86 -3.51 -17.76 -3.46
N ASN A 87 -2.69 -17.07 -4.25
CA ASN A 87 -1.25 -17.26 -4.34
C ASN A 87 -0.45 -16.19 -3.55
N ILE A 88 -1.12 -15.36 -2.77
CA ILE A 88 -0.49 -14.35 -1.91
C ILE A 88 -0.60 -14.82 -0.46
N SER A 89 0.48 -14.71 0.31
CA SER A 89 0.48 -15.08 1.73
C SER A 89 -0.54 -14.29 2.56
N ALA A 90 -1.21 -14.95 3.48
CA ALA A 90 -2.11 -14.35 4.45
C ALA A 90 -1.43 -13.29 5.33
N ASP A 91 -0.13 -13.41 5.60
CA ASP A 91 0.66 -12.47 6.42
C ASP A 91 0.61 -11.04 5.86
N TRP A 92 0.57 -10.91 4.54
CA TRP A 92 0.43 -9.61 3.90
C TRP A 92 -0.89 -8.93 4.27
N GLY A 93 -1.99 -9.68 4.29
CA GLY A 93 -3.30 -9.20 4.73
C GLY A 93 -3.31 -8.86 6.21
N ALA A 94 -2.70 -9.71 7.04
CA ALA A 94 -2.63 -9.50 8.48
C ALA A 94 -1.91 -8.20 8.87
N GLN A 95 -0.88 -7.79 8.12
CA GLN A 95 -0.17 -6.54 8.34
C GLN A 95 -0.98 -5.30 7.93
N ARG A 96 -1.80 -5.40 6.88
CA ARG A 96 -2.55 -4.28 6.29
C ARG A 96 -3.94 -4.10 6.86
N VAL A 97 -4.56 -5.18 7.35
CA VAL A 97 -5.95 -5.25 7.75
C VAL A 97 -6.08 -5.53 9.25
N LYS A 98 -5.06 -5.17 10.04
CA LYS A 98 -5.12 -5.29 11.51
C LYS A 98 -6.36 -4.56 12.03
N GLY A 99 -7.25 -5.32 12.72
CA GLY A 99 -8.44 -4.78 13.37
C GLY A 99 -9.67 -4.55 12.49
N LEU A 100 -9.63 -4.76 11.19
CA LEU A 100 -10.85 -4.78 10.39
C LEU A 100 -11.64 -6.07 10.68
N SER A 101 -12.62 -5.97 11.55
CA SER A 101 -13.58 -7.03 11.85
C SER A 101 -14.98 -6.47 11.64
N LEU A 102 -15.75 -7.12 10.76
CA LEU A 102 -17.17 -6.76 10.57
C LEU A 102 -17.96 -6.91 11.87
N THR A 103 -17.63 -7.89 12.71
CA THR A 103 -18.24 -8.07 14.03
C THR A 103 -18.01 -6.86 14.92
N LYS A 104 -16.78 -6.32 14.98
CA LYS A 104 -16.49 -5.08 15.72
C LYS A 104 -17.21 -3.88 15.10
N ALA A 105 -17.27 -3.81 13.77
CA ALA A 105 -17.97 -2.73 13.07
C ALA A 105 -19.49 -2.77 13.35
N VAL A 106 -20.13 -3.94 13.30
CA VAL A 106 -21.55 -4.13 13.66
C VAL A 106 -21.79 -3.80 15.13
N LEU A 107 -20.97 -4.34 16.04
CA LEU A 107 -21.04 -4.02 17.47
C LEU A 107 -20.88 -2.51 17.74
N ASN A 108 -19.93 -1.86 17.07
CA ASN A 108 -19.72 -0.43 17.21
C ASN A 108 -20.91 0.39 16.71
N VAL A 109 -21.59 -0.02 15.63
CA VAL A 109 -22.81 0.64 15.16
C VAL A 109 -23.94 0.50 16.19
N LEU A 110 -24.09 -0.68 16.80
CA LEU A 110 -25.11 -0.95 17.81
C LEU A 110 -24.80 -0.30 19.16
N THR A 111 -23.52 -0.12 19.51
CA THR A 111 -23.07 0.41 20.80
C THR A 111 -22.63 1.88 20.75
N LYS A 112 -22.66 2.53 19.58
CA LYS A 112 -22.26 3.94 19.39
C LYS A 112 -22.83 4.94 20.37
N PRO A 113 -24.06 4.79 20.93
CA PRO A 113 -24.56 5.71 21.94
C PRO A 113 -23.78 5.70 23.27
N PHE A 114 -22.92 4.71 23.51
CA PHE A 114 -22.36 4.45 24.84
C PHE A 114 -20.83 4.45 24.94
N LYS A 115 -20.05 4.72 23.87
CA LYS A 115 -18.59 4.64 23.92
C LYS A 115 -17.86 5.95 23.62
N LYS A 116 -16.86 6.27 24.48
CA LYS A 116 -15.81 7.27 24.27
C LYS A 116 -14.84 6.79 23.15
N LYS A 117 -14.22 7.77 22.44
CA LYS A 117 -13.21 7.53 21.39
C LYS A 117 -12.12 6.58 21.87
N GLU A 118 -12.05 5.39 21.32
CA GLU A 118 -10.89 4.49 21.39
C GLU A 118 -9.93 4.76 20.22
N GLU A 119 -8.66 4.44 20.42
CA GLU A 119 -7.57 4.63 19.44
C GLU A 119 -7.93 4.05 18.06
N VAL A 120 -7.77 4.88 17.05
CA VAL A 120 -8.06 4.53 15.65
C VAL A 120 -6.87 3.79 15.08
N GLU A 121 -7.08 2.55 14.64
CA GLU A 121 -6.07 1.77 13.95
C GLU A 121 -5.58 2.47 12.67
N THR A 122 -4.32 2.26 12.29
CA THR A 122 -3.61 2.96 11.21
C THR A 122 -4.33 2.92 9.85
N SER A 123 -5.18 1.91 9.62
CA SER A 123 -5.99 1.78 8.40
C SER A 123 -7.22 2.70 8.36
N LEU A 124 -7.59 3.29 9.52
CA LEU A 124 -8.78 4.13 9.70
C LEU A 124 -8.43 5.61 9.91
N ILE A 125 -7.22 6.04 9.56
CA ILE A 125 -6.82 7.45 9.66
C ILE A 125 -7.79 8.30 8.83
N GLU A 126 -8.55 9.13 9.51
CA GLU A 126 -9.53 10.04 8.89
C GLU A 126 -8.89 11.35 8.44
N GLN A 127 -7.81 11.76 9.09
CA GLN A 127 -7.10 13.01 8.80
C GLN A 127 -5.60 12.79 8.76
N PHE A 128 -4.92 13.54 7.90
CA PHE A 128 -3.46 13.52 7.80
C PHE A 128 -2.91 14.91 7.47
N TYR A 129 -1.66 15.12 7.86
CA TYR A 129 -0.92 16.32 7.48
C TYR A 129 -0.35 16.15 6.06
N TYR A 130 -0.53 17.17 5.24
CA TYR A 130 -0.07 17.20 3.86
C TYR A 130 0.79 18.44 3.61
N PRO A 131 1.97 18.32 3.00
CA PRO A 131 2.79 19.49 2.69
C PRO A 131 2.07 20.41 1.69
N LYS A 132 2.16 21.72 1.90
CA LYS A 132 1.43 22.72 1.09
C LYS A 132 1.76 22.61 -0.41
N LYS A 133 3.01 22.32 -0.75
CA LYS A 133 3.50 22.16 -2.13
C LYS A 133 3.58 20.70 -2.62
N GLY A 134 2.92 19.78 -1.91
CA GLY A 134 2.93 18.35 -2.25
C GLY A 134 3.98 17.54 -1.47
N PRO A 135 3.99 16.19 -1.62
CA PRO A 135 4.89 15.30 -0.87
C PRO A 135 6.37 15.60 -1.10
N GLY A 136 6.74 16.04 -2.30
CA GLY A 136 8.13 16.40 -2.66
C GLY A 136 8.74 17.46 -1.75
N GLN A 137 7.94 18.38 -1.23
CA GLN A 137 8.41 19.42 -0.31
C GLN A 137 9.10 18.87 0.94
N LEU A 138 8.65 17.73 1.44
CA LEU A 138 9.30 17.08 2.59
C LEU A 138 10.71 16.61 2.24
N TRP A 139 10.82 15.95 1.10
CA TRP A 139 12.11 15.40 0.64
C TRP A 139 13.10 16.50 0.24
N GLU A 140 12.61 17.57 -0.36
CA GLU A 140 13.42 18.75 -0.66
C GLU A 140 13.97 19.43 0.60
N ALA A 141 13.14 19.54 1.66
CA ALA A 141 13.58 20.10 2.93
C ALA A 141 14.62 19.21 3.62
N LEU A 142 14.41 17.87 3.60
CA LEU A 142 15.39 16.92 4.14
C LEU A 142 16.70 16.96 3.36
N ALA A 143 16.64 17.06 2.03
CA ALA A 143 17.85 17.18 1.21
C ALA A 143 18.66 18.41 1.58
N GLN A 144 18.01 19.56 1.74
CA GLN A 144 18.66 20.81 2.16
C GLN A 144 19.34 20.67 3.56
N GLU A 145 18.67 19.98 4.48
CA GLU A 145 19.22 19.74 5.81
C GLU A 145 20.45 18.82 5.78
N VAL A 146 20.40 17.74 4.99
CA VAL A 146 21.54 16.85 4.76
C VAL A 146 22.75 17.63 4.20
N GLU A 147 22.54 18.47 3.20
CA GLU A 147 23.59 19.29 2.59
C GLU A 147 24.14 20.33 3.58
N ALA A 148 23.27 20.96 4.37
CA ALA A 148 23.69 21.92 5.41
C ALA A 148 24.55 21.28 6.52
N LEU A 149 24.34 19.99 6.79
CA LEU A 149 25.15 19.19 7.71
C LEU A 149 26.45 18.66 7.07
N GLY A 150 26.76 19.02 5.82
CA GLY A 150 27.96 18.60 5.11
C GLY A 150 27.81 17.30 4.32
N GLY A 151 26.62 16.72 4.27
CA GLY A 151 26.32 15.57 3.43
C GLY A 151 26.31 15.92 1.93
N LYS A 152 26.45 14.93 1.07
CA LYS A 152 26.40 15.10 -0.38
C LYS A 152 25.28 14.24 -0.98
N ILE A 153 24.47 14.85 -1.83
CA ILE A 153 23.42 14.16 -2.59
C ILE A 153 23.81 14.19 -4.07
N LEU A 154 24.15 13.01 -4.60
CA LEU A 154 24.57 12.85 -5.99
C LEU A 154 23.39 12.35 -6.82
N LYS A 155 22.78 13.22 -7.59
CA LYS A 155 21.69 12.87 -8.52
C LYS A 155 22.25 12.35 -9.84
N ASN A 156 21.46 11.54 -10.55
CA ASN A 156 21.87 10.89 -11.82
C ASN A 156 23.09 9.98 -11.67
N ASN A 157 23.28 9.42 -10.48
CA ASN A 157 24.32 8.47 -10.15
C ASN A 157 23.67 7.14 -9.79
N CYS A 158 23.99 6.09 -10.56
CA CYS A 158 23.38 4.78 -10.40
C CYS A 158 24.43 3.78 -9.92
N VAL A 159 24.22 3.18 -8.74
CA VAL A 159 25.08 2.08 -8.26
C VAL A 159 24.84 0.86 -9.14
N LYS A 160 25.89 0.35 -9.78
CA LYS A 160 25.87 -0.81 -10.69
C LYS A 160 26.59 -2.02 -10.11
N THR A 161 27.66 -1.80 -9.38
CA THR A 161 28.46 -2.91 -8.84
C THR A 161 28.75 -2.73 -7.37
N ILE A 162 28.87 -3.84 -6.66
CA ILE A 162 29.17 -3.88 -5.23
C ILE A 162 30.33 -4.84 -5.04
N SER A 163 31.48 -4.32 -4.63
CA SER A 163 32.65 -5.12 -4.36
C SER A 163 32.61 -5.66 -2.92
N VAL A 164 32.61 -6.98 -2.78
CA VAL A 164 32.61 -7.65 -1.48
C VAL A 164 33.93 -8.34 -1.25
N ARG A 165 34.58 -8.12 -0.09
CA ARG A 165 35.79 -8.83 0.33
C ARG A 165 35.65 -9.24 1.79
N ASN A 166 36.01 -10.47 2.11
CA ASN A 166 35.92 -11.00 3.47
C ASN A 166 34.54 -10.79 4.13
N LYS A 167 33.45 -10.97 3.36
CA LYS A 167 32.06 -10.77 3.79
C LYS A 167 31.69 -9.33 4.18
N GLN A 168 32.48 -8.36 3.73
CA GLN A 168 32.22 -6.92 3.92
C GLN A 168 32.22 -6.22 2.57
N ILE A 169 31.37 -5.19 2.44
CA ILE A 169 31.37 -4.32 1.28
C ILE A 169 32.62 -3.47 1.34
N HIS A 170 33.44 -3.55 0.29
CA HIS A 170 34.69 -2.80 0.14
C HIS A 170 34.46 -1.47 -0.58
N SER A 171 33.63 -1.49 -1.62
CA SER A 171 33.34 -0.33 -2.44
C SER A 171 32.08 -0.54 -3.24
N VAL A 172 31.53 0.54 -3.79
CA VAL A 172 30.44 0.54 -4.75
C VAL A 172 30.86 1.22 -6.04
N GLY A 173 30.59 0.61 -7.17
CA GLY A 173 30.83 1.18 -8.48
C GLY A 173 29.56 1.87 -8.99
N VAL A 174 29.70 3.11 -9.39
CA VAL A 174 28.60 4.03 -9.71
C VAL A 174 28.77 4.56 -11.13
N GLU A 175 27.74 4.36 -11.93
CA GLU A 175 27.62 4.99 -13.24
C GLU A 175 27.11 6.43 -13.05
N THR A 176 27.86 7.38 -13.57
CA THR A 176 27.56 8.81 -13.51
C THR A 176 27.52 9.41 -14.92
N PRO A 177 27.01 10.63 -15.13
CA PRO A 177 27.06 11.29 -16.44
C PRO A 177 28.48 11.44 -17.01
N ASP A 178 29.49 11.49 -16.13
CA ASP A 178 30.90 11.69 -16.52
C ASP A 178 31.68 10.36 -16.62
N GLY A 179 31.03 9.22 -16.43
CA GLY A 179 31.64 7.89 -16.51
C GLY A 179 31.42 7.06 -15.24
N PHE A 180 32.25 6.04 -15.10
CA PHE A 180 32.15 5.09 -13.97
C PHE A 180 33.12 5.48 -12.85
N HIS A 181 32.61 5.57 -11.62
CA HIS A 181 33.37 5.94 -10.42
C HIS A 181 33.22 4.92 -9.32
N GLU A 182 34.27 4.73 -8.53
CA GLU A 182 34.26 3.87 -7.35
C GLU A 182 34.21 4.72 -6.08
N TYR A 183 33.30 4.38 -5.17
CA TYR A 183 33.14 5.04 -3.87
C TYR A 183 33.40 4.05 -2.74
N LYS A 184 34.10 4.54 -1.69
CA LYS A 184 34.37 3.80 -0.46
C LYS A 184 33.77 4.52 0.73
N ALA A 185 33.28 3.76 1.71
CA ALA A 185 32.72 4.27 2.95
C ALA A 185 32.95 3.26 4.09
N ASP A 186 32.80 3.72 5.32
CA ASP A 186 32.86 2.85 6.50
C ASP A 186 31.58 2.03 6.66
N TYR A 187 30.44 2.60 6.24
CA TYR A 187 29.11 1.96 6.29
C TYR A 187 28.39 2.15 4.99
N TYR A 188 27.61 1.13 4.59
CA TYR A 188 26.79 1.12 3.41
C TYR A 188 25.33 0.82 3.80
N ILE A 189 24.41 1.68 3.42
CA ILE A 189 22.97 1.48 3.60
C ILE A 189 22.34 1.46 2.21
N SER A 190 21.80 0.30 1.83
CA SER A 190 21.12 0.15 0.54
C SER A 190 19.61 0.28 0.72
N THR A 191 18.98 1.09 -0.14
CA THR A 191 17.54 1.21 -0.29
C THR A 191 17.06 0.75 -1.67
N MET A 192 17.98 0.20 -2.48
CA MET A 192 17.65 -0.35 -3.81
C MET A 192 16.89 -1.68 -3.67
N PRO A 193 16.17 -2.13 -4.72
CA PRO A 193 15.55 -3.45 -4.73
C PRO A 193 16.58 -4.55 -4.44
N VAL A 194 16.17 -5.54 -3.64
CA VAL A 194 17.07 -6.64 -3.22
C VAL A 194 17.66 -7.39 -4.43
N LYS A 195 16.87 -7.54 -5.49
CA LYS A 195 17.33 -8.14 -6.74
C LYS A 195 18.51 -7.36 -7.32
N ASP A 196 18.37 -6.04 -7.46
CA ASP A 196 19.42 -5.20 -8.04
C ASP A 196 20.67 -5.16 -7.14
N LEU A 197 20.49 -5.20 -5.81
CA LEU A 197 21.57 -5.29 -4.84
C LEU A 197 22.39 -6.58 -5.04
N VAL A 198 21.70 -7.71 -5.18
CA VAL A 198 22.34 -9.02 -5.36
C VAL A 198 22.99 -9.12 -6.75
N ASP A 199 22.31 -8.64 -7.79
CA ASP A 199 22.85 -8.58 -9.15
C ASP A 199 24.12 -7.71 -9.20
N GLY A 200 24.16 -6.60 -8.46
CA GLY A 200 25.32 -5.74 -8.33
C GLY A 200 26.54 -6.40 -7.66
N MET A 201 26.35 -7.44 -6.86
CA MET A 201 27.44 -8.23 -6.26
C MET A 201 28.05 -9.23 -7.27
N GLY A 202 27.33 -9.56 -8.34
CA GLY A 202 27.78 -10.50 -9.37
C GLY A 202 28.16 -11.87 -8.80
N GLU A 203 29.30 -12.39 -9.24
CA GLU A 203 29.80 -13.71 -8.80
C GLU A 203 30.17 -13.80 -7.31
N GLN A 204 30.23 -12.67 -6.61
CA GLN A 204 30.54 -12.63 -5.18
C GLN A 204 29.31 -12.99 -4.33
N ALA A 205 28.10 -12.92 -4.89
CA ALA A 205 26.89 -13.37 -4.22
C ALA A 205 26.81 -14.91 -4.21
N PRO A 206 26.44 -15.55 -3.09
CA PRO A 206 26.21 -16.98 -3.06
C PRO A 206 25.12 -17.39 -4.06
N LYS A 207 25.29 -18.49 -4.80
CA LYS A 207 24.34 -18.97 -5.81
C LYS A 207 22.91 -19.05 -5.31
N ILE A 208 22.71 -19.60 -4.11
CA ILE A 208 21.35 -19.70 -3.51
C ILE A 208 20.71 -18.33 -3.29
N VAL A 209 21.51 -17.30 -2.94
CA VAL A 209 21.00 -15.92 -2.76
C VAL A 209 20.61 -15.32 -4.11
N THR A 210 21.42 -15.54 -5.15
CA THR A 210 21.12 -15.09 -6.51
C THR A 210 19.85 -15.77 -7.06
N GLU A 211 19.72 -17.09 -6.85
CA GLU A 211 18.52 -17.85 -7.25
C GLU A 211 17.25 -17.31 -6.57
N ILE A 212 17.29 -17.08 -5.27
CA ILE A 212 16.14 -16.52 -4.52
C ILE A 212 15.84 -15.08 -4.97
N ALA A 213 16.86 -14.23 -5.08
CA ALA A 213 16.69 -12.83 -5.45
C ALA A 213 16.12 -12.68 -6.88
N SER A 214 16.56 -13.52 -7.82
CA SER A 214 16.06 -13.50 -9.21
C SER A 214 14.57 -13.84 -9.32
N GLN A 215 14.02 -14.59 -8.38
CA GLN A 215 12.62 -15.00 -8.33
C GLN A 215 11.72 -13.99 -7.61
N LEU A 216 12.26 -12.94 -6.97
CA LEU A 216 11.45 -11.92 -6.33
C LEU A 216 10.68 -11.12 -7.40
N PRO A 217 9.34 -11.17 -7.40
CA PRO A 217 8.53 -10.41 -8.35
C PRO A 217 8.51 -8.94 -7.94
N TYR A 218 8.81 -8.06 -8.88
CA TYR A 218 8.61 -6.61 -8.75
C TYR A 218 7.54 -6.18 -9.76
N ARG A 219 6.81 -5.15 -9.42
CA ARG A 219 5.78 -4.59 -10.28
C ARG A 219 5.95 -3.09 -10.37
N ASP A 220 5.91 -2.59 -11.60
CA ASP A 220 5.95 -1.16 -11.86
C ASP A 220 4.59 -0.51 -11.55
N PHE A 221 4.64 0.74 -11.13
CA PHE A 221 3.46 1.54 -10.86
C PHE A 221 3.49 2.81 -11.71
N ILE A 222 2.49 2.96 -12.55
CA ILE A 222 2.35 4.13 -13.43
C ILE A 222 1.16 4.95 -12.97
N THR A 223 1.41 6.20 -12.63
CA THR A 223 0.36 7.18 -12.33
C THR A 223 0.15 8.10 -13.51
N VAL A 224 -1.08 8.16 -14.02
CA VAL A 224 -1.47 9.09 -15.08
C VAL A 224 -2.34 10.20 -14.48
N GLY A 225 -1.83 11.42 -14.48
CA GLY A 225 -2.58 12.61 -14.09
C GLY A 225 -3.31 13.21 -15.28
N LEU A 226 -4.63 13.36 -15.17
CA LEU A 226 -5.45 13.99 -16.21
C LEU A 226 -5.99 15.33 -15.68
N LEU A 227 -5.72 16.40 -16.40
CA LEU A 227 -6.36 17.68 -16.18
C LEU A 227 -7.55 17.80 -17.16
N VAL A 228 -8.75 17.93 -16.61
CA VAL A 228 -9.99 17.96 -17.39
C VAL A 228 -10.86 19.13 -16.96
N ASP A 229 -11.57 19.72 -17.89
CA ASP A 229 -12.46 20.86 -17.61
C ASP A 229 -13.65 20.45 -16.74
N LYS A 230 -14.14 19.23 -16.94
CA LYS A 230 -15.31 18.71 -16.22
C LYS A 230 -15.24 17.19 -16.03
N LEU A 231 -15.56 16.74 -14.83
CA LEU A 231 -15.81 15.32 -14.57
C LEU A 231 -17.23 14.96 -14.99
N LEU A 232 -17.39 13.88 -15.78
CA LEU A 232 -18.70 13.34 -16.12
C LEU A 232 -19.31 12.50 -14.97
N LEU A 233 -18.48 12.10 -14.01
CA LEU A 233 -18.92 11.36 -12.83
C LEU A 233 -19.43 12.35 -11.77
N GLU A 234 -20.62 12.08 -11.25
CA GLU A 234 -21.17 12.85 -10.13
C GLU A 234 -20.33 12.61 -8.87
N ASN A 235 -19.50 13.57 -8.53
CA ASN A 235 -18.68 13.49 -7.34
C ASN A 235 -19.25 14.39 -6.24
N LYS A 236 -19.99 13.78 -5.31
CA LYS A 236 -20.59 14.48 -4.16
C LYS A 236 -19.59 14.80 -3.04
N THR A 237 -18.28 14.57 -3.24
CA THR A 237 -17.27 14.97 -2.27
C THR A 237 -17.17 16.48 -2.28
N LYS A 238 -17.45 17.10 -1.15
CA LYS A 238 -17.08 18.51 -0.93
C LYS A 238 -15.56 18.57 -0.83
N TYR A 239 -14.88 18.75 -1.96
CA TYR A 239 -13.55 19.31 -1.93
C TYR A 239 -13.71 20.74 -1.46
N ASN A 240 -13.15 21.08 -0.31
CA ASN A 240 -12.89 22.46 -0.04
C ASN A 240 -11.96 22.90 -1.18
N THR A 241 -12.54 23.60 -2.16
CA THR A 241 -11.79 24.44 -3.08
C THR A 241 -10.74 25.15 -2.25
N LEU A 242 -9.51 25.12 -2.75
CA LEU A 242 -8.42 25.91 -2.24
C LEU A 242 -8.90 27.37 -2.19
N ASN A 243 -9.43 27.81 -1.09
CA ASN A 243 -9.53 29.22 -0.81
C ASN A 243 -8.11 29.67 -0.50
N ASN A 244 -7.63 30.55 -1.35
CA ASN A 244 -6.34 31.24 -1.35
C ASN A 244 -5.88 31.68 0.04
#